data_14860eee7c845d77c26d447036d2734e
#
_entry.id   14860eee7c845d77c26d447036d2734e
#
_cell.length_a   1.000
_cell.length_b   1.000
_cell.length_c   1.000
_cell.angle_alpha   90.00
_cell.angle_beta   90.00
_cell.angle_gamma   90.00
#
_symmetry.space_group_name_H-M   'P 1'
#
loop_
_entity.id
_entity.type
_entity.pdbx_description
1 polymer ?
#
loop_
_entity_poly.entity_id
_entity_poly.type
_entity_poly.pdbx_seq_one_letter_code
_entity_poly.pdbx_strand_id
1 'polypeptide(L)'
;MSNPGALPLRTAIKRLYKIVNAMYSDSILILEGTKELAADVVDRDKEADKLQWFIERQFNMMLEDSSLSRQLQATSFEGVIYSNVARYLERIADHACRLAEIGYVAGLIPGRKMLPLAKDAEYIMKEAMKSFINNEPRKA
;
A
#
# COMPACT_ATOMS: atom_id res chain seq x y z
N MET A 1 -3.05 -29.40 -8.43
CA MET A 1 -3.23 -28.37 -9.47
C MET A 1 -3.11 -26.99 -8.84
N SER A 2 -2.19 -26.18 -9.32
CA SER A 2 -2.12 -24.79 -8.89
C SER A 2 -3.31 -24.03 -9.47
N ASN A 3 -4.07 -23.33 -8.62
CA ASN A 3 -5.10 -22.41 -9.08
C ASN A 3 -4.40 -21.23 -9.79
N PRO A 4 -4.57 -21.02 -11.12
CA PRO A 4 -3.85 -19.97 -11.83
C PRO A 4 -4.18 -18.54 -11.38
N GLY A 5 -5.22 -18.37 -10.51
CA GLY A 5 -5.56 -17.08 -9.90
C GLY A 5 -4.98 -16.87 -8.50
N ALA A 6 -4.26 -17.86 -7.93
CA ALA A 6 -3.70 -17.73 -6.59
C ALA A 6 -2.37 -16.97 -6.63
N LEU A 7 -2.38 -15.76 -6.08
CA LEU A 7 -1.19 -14.94 -5.91
C LEU A 7 -0.73 -15.07 -4.46
N PRO A 8 0.55 -15.41 -4.18
CA PRO A 8 1.07 -15.40 -2.82
C PRO A 8 0.80 -14.06 -2.14
N LEU A 9 0.33 -14.10 -0.89
CA LEU A 9 -0.04 -12.88 -0.14
C LEU A 9 1.12 -11.91 -0.03
N ARG A 10 2.33 -12.41 0.17
CA ARG A 10 3.52 -11.57 0.22
C ARG A 10 3.77 -10.82 -1.10
N THR A 11 3.58 -11.48 -2.24
CA THR A 11 3.69 -10.86 -3.56
C THR A 11 2.64 -9.77 -3.75
N ALA A 12 1.41 -10.02 -3.31
CA ALA A 12 0.33 -9.04 -3.37
C ALA A 12 0.63 -7.81 -2.51
N ILE A 13 1.16 -8.00 -1.30
CA ILE A 13 1.59 -6.90 -0.41
C ILE A 13 2.70 -6.07 -1.05
N LYS A 14 3.69 -6.71 -1.66
CA LYS A 14 4.77 -5.98 -2.35
C LYS A 14 4.25 -5.14 -3.51
N ARG A 15 3.28 -5.65 -4.26
CA ARG A 15 2.63 -4.90 -5.35
C ARG A 15 1.84 -3.71 -4.80
N LEU A 16 1.06 -3.92 -3.75
CA LEU A 16 0.30 -2.86 -3.09
C LEU A 16 1.24 -1.77 -2.56
N TYR A 17 2.29 -2.15 -1.87
CA TYR A 17 3.28 -1.21 -1.37
C TYR A 17 3.92 -0.40 -2.50
N LYS A 18 4.26 -1.03 -3.62
CA LYS A 18 4.84 -0.33 -4.78
C LYS A 18 3.91 0.75 -5.32
N ILE A 19 2.61 0.47 -5.42
CA ILE A 19 1.60 1.43 -5.85
C ILE A 19 1.50 2.57 -4.84
N VAL A 20 1.33 2.26 -3.57
CA VAL A 20 1.15 3.24 -2.49
C VAL A 20 2.38 4.14 -2.33
N ASN A 21 3.58 3.56 -2.40
CA ASN A 21 4.83 4.32 -2.33
C ASN A 21 4.94 5.34 -3.47
N ALA A 22 4.61 4.93 -4.70
CA ALA A 22 4.60 5.84 -5.84
C ALA A 22 3.54 6.95 -5.68
N MET A 23 2.32 6.61 -5.25
CA MET A 23 1.27 7.58 -4.99
C MET A 23 1.69 8.62 -3.95
N TYR A 24 2.29 8.18 -2.86
CA TYR A 24 2.70 9.07 -1.79
C TYR A 24 3.85 10.01 -2.22
N SER A 25 4.86 9.46 -2.91
CA SER A 25 5.95 10.26 -3.47
C SER A 25 5.43 11.33 -4.46
N ASP A 26 4.49 10.95 -5.34
CA ASP A 26 3.89 11.88 -6.29
C ASP A 26 3.02 12.93 -5.58
N SER A 27 2.33 12.57 -4.50
CA SER A 27 1.56 13.53 -3.71
C SER A 27 2.44 14.62 -3.08
N ILE A 28 3.65 14.28 -2.67
CA ILE A 28 4.65 15.26 -2.20
C ILE A 28 5.07 16.19 -3.33
N LEU A 29 5.33 15.65 -4.53
CA LEU A 29 5.66 16.46 -5.70
C LEU A 29 4.52 17.43 -6.08
N ILE A 30 3.27 17.00 -5.94
CA ILE A 30 2.10 17.86 -6.15
C ILE A 30 2.09 19.01 -5.13
N LEU A 31 2.38 18.73 -3.88
CA LEU A 31 2.51 19.76 -2.85
C LEU A 31 3.67 20.72 -3.14
N GLU A 32 4.70 20.27 -3.82
CA GLU A 32 5.83 21.09 -4.27
C GLU A 32 5.55 21.88 -5.57
N GLY A 33 4.41 21.62 -6.22
CA GLY A 33 3.94 22.38 -7.40
C GLY A 33 3.72 21.57 -8.68
N THR A 34 4.00 20.27 -8.72
CA THR A 34 3.81 19.41 -9.90
C THR A 34 2.37 18.91 -9.98
N LYS A 35 1.44 19.82 -10.26
CA LYS A 35 -0.02 19.57 -10.21
C LYS A 35 -0.52 18.56 -11.23
N GLU A 36 0.17 18.37 -12.34
CA GLU A 36 -0.19 17.45 -13.42
C GLU A 36 -0.22 15.98 -12.99
N LEU A 37 0.43 15.62 -11.89
CA LEU A 37 0.41 14.27 -11.34
C LEU A 37 -0.88 13.92 -10.58
N ALA A 38 -1.73 14.89 -10.27
CA ALA A 38 -2.89 14.68 -9.39
C ALA A 38 -3.88 13.65 -9.94
N ALA A 39 -4.20 13.71 -11.22
CA ALA A 39 -5.12 12.76 -11.85
C ALA A 39 -4.57 11.32 -11.78
N ASP A 40 -3.28 11.15 -11.97
CA ASP A 40 -2.62 9.84 -11.94
C ASP A 40 -2.61 9.23 -10.52
N VAL A 41 -2.39 10.06 -9.49
CA VAL A 41 -2.49 9.62 -8.09
C VAL A 41 -3.91 9.12 -7.78
N VAL A 42 -4.93 9.86 -8.19
CA VAL A 42 -6.34 9.47 -7.99
C VAL A 42 -6.70 8.17 -8.73
N ASP A 43 -6.19 7.99 -9.94
CA ASP A 43 -6.44 6.75 -10.69
C ASP A 43 -5.75 5.53 -10.07
N ARG A 44 -4.55 5.69 -9.55
CA ARG A 44 -3.84 4.60 -8.84
C ARG A 44 -4.51 4.19 -7.53
N ASP A 45 -5.25 5.07 -6.90
CA ASP A 45 -6.04 4.75 -5.71
C ASP A 45 -7.02 3.60 -5.97
N LYS A 46 -7.66 3.60 -7.12
CA LYS A 46 -8.56 2.51 -7.54
C LYS A 46 -7.85 1.17 -7.66
N GLU A 47 -6.59 1.17 -8.09
CA GLU A 47 -5.77 -0.04 -8.17
C GLU A 47 -5.36 -0.51 -6.77
N ALA A 48 -5.00 0.41 -5.90
CA ALA A 48 -4.67 0.11 -4.50
C ALA A 48 -5.87 -0.52 -3.79
N ASP A 49 -7.05 0.06 -3.94
CA ASP A 49 -8.31 -0.47 -3.39
C ASP A 49 -8.58 -1.90 -3.86
N LYS A 50 -8.52 -2.15 -5.16
CA LYS A 50 -8.76 -3.48 -5.73
C LYS A 50 -7.79 -4.51 -5.17
N LEU A 51 -6.53 -4.15 -5.04
CA LEU A 51 -5.51 -5.06 -4.54
C LEU A 51 -5.65 -5.31 -3.03
N GLN A 52 -6.01 -4.30 -2.25
CA GLN A 52 -6.33 -4.47 -0.83
C GLN A 52 -7.55 -5.40 -0.65
N TRP A 53 -8.63 -5.19 -1.41
CA TRP A 53 -9.80 -6.05 -1.41
C TRP A 53 -9.45 -7.49 -1.81
N PHE A 54 -8.59 -7.67 -2.80
CA PHE A 54 -8.11 -8.98 -3.22
C PHE A 54 -7.37 -9.69 -2.07
N ILE A 55 -6.46 -9.00 -1.39
CA ILE A 55 -5.70 -9.56 -0.25
C ILE A 55 -6.64 -9.98 0.87
N GLU A 56 -7.57 -9.12 1.24
CA GLU A 56 -8.55 -9.40 2.30
C GLU A 56 -9.45 -10.59 1.96
N ARG A 57 -9.91 -10.66 0.72
CA ARG A 57 -10.72 -11.77 0.23
C ARG A 57 -9.95 -13.09 0.26
N GLN A 58 -8.71 -13.10 -0.21
CA GLN A 58 -7.86 -14.29 -0.18
C GLN A 58 -7.61 -14.76 1.26
N PHE A 59 -7.36 -13.84 2.16
CA PHE A 59 -7.19 -14.15 3.57
C PHE A 59 -8.46 -14.78 4.18
N ASN A 60 -9.62 -14.21 3.91
CA ASN A 60 -10.88 -14.75 4.41
C ASN A 60 -11.16 -16.15 3.85
N MET A 61 -10.91 -16.38 2.57
CA MET A 61 -11.05 -17.70 1.95
C MET A 61 -10.09 -18.72 2.57
N MET A 62 -8.87 -18.31 2.90
CA MET A 62 -7.88 -19.17 3.55
C MET A 62 -8.31 -19.59 4.96
N LEU A 63 -9.07 -18.76 5.68
CA LEU A 63 -9.61 -19.13 6.99
C LEU A 63 -10.69 -20.22 6.89
N GLU A 64 -11.41 -20.26 5.77
CA GLU A 64 -12.45 -21.28 5.53
C GLU A 64 -11.88 -22.56 4.89
N ASP A 65 -10.83 -22.44 4.11
CA ASP A 65 -10.17 -23.55 3.41
C ASP A 65 -8.66 -23.54 3.64
N SER A 66 -8.20 -24.41 4.52
CA SER A 66 -6.79 -24.52 4.86
C SER A 66 -5.89 -24.97 3.69
N SER A 67 -6.44 -25.56 2.63
CA SER A 67 -5.67 -25.94 1.45
C SER A 67 -5.12 -24.71 0.71
N LEU A 68 -5.79 -23.57 0.83
CA LEU A 68 -5.34 -22.31 0.24
C LEU A 68 -4.08 -21.75 0.89
N SER A 69 -3.78 -22.10 2.13
CA SER A 69 -2.56 -21.66 2.81
C SER A 69 -1.30 -21.98 2.01
N ARG A 70 -1.26 -23.16 1.39
CA ARG A 70 -0.13 -23.56 0.56
C ARG A 70 -0.02 -22.73 -0.72
N GLN A 71 -1.15 -22.47 -1.37
CA GLN A 71 -1.19 -21.69 -2.61
C GLN A 71 -0.85 -20.23 -2.36
N LEU A 72 -1.33 -19.68 -1.23
CA LEU A 72 -1.07 -18.31 -0.83
C LEU A 72 0.29 -18.15 -0.12
N GLN A 73 0.98 -19.25 0.14
CA GLN A 73 2.29 -19.30 0.81
C GLN A 73 2.30 -18.53 2.12
N ALA A 74 1.25 -18.69 2.92
CA ALA A 74 1.08 -18.02 4.20
C ALA A 74 0.34 -18.91 5.19
N THR A 75 0.75 -18.84 6.46
CA THR A 75 -0.01 -19.39 7.58
C THR A 75 -1.20 -18.47 7.90
N SER A 76 -2.17 -18.98 8.66
CA SER A 76 -3.29 -18.14 9.13
C SER A 76 -2.82 -16.93 9.93
N PHE A 77 -1.77 -17.11 10.74
CA PHE A 77 -1.16 -16.01 11.50
C PHE A 77 -0.52 -14.96 10.60
N GLU A 78 0.25 -15.39 9.61
CA GLU A 78 0.83 -14.48 8.60
C GLU A 78 -0.26 -13.79 7.80
N GLY A 79 -1.35 -14.48 7.50
CA GLY A 79 -2.51 -13.91 6.81
C GLY A 79 -3.13 -12.74 7.56
N VAL A 80 -3.26 -12.83 8.89
CA VAL A 80 -3.71 -11.70 9.73
C VAL A 80 -2.79 -10.50 9.58
N ILE A 81 -1.48 -10.74 9.64
CA ILE A 81 -0.48 -9.68 9.51
C ILE A 81 -0.58 -9.02 8.12
N TYR A 82 -0.61 -9.82 7.05
CA TYR A 82 -0.74 -9.29 5.68
C TYR A 82 -2.03 -8.50 5.47
N SER A 83 -3.15 -8.98 6.01
CA SER A 83 -4.43 -8.27 5.93
C SER A 83 -4.36 -6.91 6.63
N ASN A 84 -3.76 -6.84 7.80
CA ASN A 84 -3.57 -5.59 8.53
C ASN A 84 -2.64 -4.63 7.80
N VAL A 85 -1.50 -5.11 7.31
CA VAL A 85 -0.57 -4.29 6.52
C VAL A 85 -1.26 -3.73 5.27
N ALA A 86 -2.05 -4.54 4.57
CA ALA A 86 -2.82 -4.10 3.40
C ALA A 86 -3.78 -2.95 3.74
N ARG A 87 -4.47 -3.02 4.87
CA ARG A 87 -5.36 -1.94 5.33
C ARG A 87 -4.60 -0.66 5.66
N TYR A 88 -3.44 -0.76 6.28
CA TYR A 88 -2.62 0.41 6.56
C TYR A 88 -2.07 1.05 5.27
N LEU A 89 -1.66 0.24 4.31
CA LEU A 89 -1.19 0.72 3.01
C LEU A 89 -2.32 1.43 2.24
N GLU A 90 -3.53 0.87 2.25
CA GLU A 90 -4.70 1.52 1.64
C GLU A 90 -4.99 2.88 2.29
N ARG A 91 -4.93 2.97 3.61
CA ARG A 91 -5.07 4.25 4.32
C ARG A 91 -4.02 5.28 3.92
N ILE A 92 -2.79 4.85 3.70
CA ILE A 92 -1.72 5.73 3.22
C ILE A 92 -2.04 6.19 1.79
N ALA A 93 -2.59 5.31 0.94
CA ALA A 93 -3.06 5.67 -0.40
C ALA A 93 -4.17 6.73 -0.34
N ASP A 94 -5.16 6.55 0.51
CA ASP A 94 -6.22 7.54 0.76
C ASP A 94 -5.64 8.91 1.16
N HIS A 95 -4.65 8.92 2.04
CA HIS A 95 -3.99 10.16 2.43
C HIS A 95 -3.20 10.78 1.29
N ALA A 96 -2.54 9.98 0.45
CA ALA A 96 -1.87 10.46 -0.75
C ALA A 96 -2.85 11.16 -1.71
N CYS A 97 -4.03 10.56 -1.92
CA CYS A 97 -5.11 11.18 -2.71
C CYS A 97 -5.54 12.52 -2.13
N ARG A 98 -5.76 12.60 -0.83
CA ARG A 98 -6.15 13.86 -0.18
C ARG A 98 -5.07 14.94 -0.28
N LEU A 99 -3.81 14.56 -0.13
CA LEU A 99 -2.69 15.48 -0.34
C LEU A 99 -2.64 15.98 -1.78
N ALA A 100 -2.87 15.10 -2.75
CA ALA A 100 -2.95 15.45 -4.16
C ALA A 100 -4.10 16.41 -4.46
N GLU A 101 -5.28 16.17 -3.91
CA GLU A 101 -6.45 17.05 -4.05
C GLU A 101 -6.18 18.43 -3.46
N ILE A 102 -5.63 18.49 -2.26
CA ILE A 102 -5.26 19.75 -1.60
C ILE A 102 -4.24 20.53 -2.44
N GLY A 103 -3.19 19.86 -2.90
CA GLY A 103 -2.17 20.49 -3.74
C GLY A 103 -2.69 20.98 -5.08
N TYR A 104 -3.65 20.25 -5.67
CA TYR A 104 -4.25 20.62 -6.95
C TYR A 104 -5.25 21.78 -6.84
N VAL A 105 -6.18 21.70 -5.87
CA VAL A 105 -7.30 22.66 -5.77
C VAL A 105 -6.87 23.95 -5.10
N ALA A 106 -6.06 23.85 -4.05
CA ALA A 106 -5.85 24.99 -3.18
C ALA A 106 -4.84 26.02 -3.73
N GLY A 107 -3.99 25.65 -4.69
CA GLY A 107 -2.85 26.49 -5.07
C GLY A 107 -1.99 26.91 -3.86
N LEU A 108 -2.32 26.31 -2.69
CA LEU A 108 -1.68 26.59 -1.44
C LEU A 108 -0.29 25.97 -1.47
N ILE A 109 0.69 26.82 -1.43
CA ILE A 109 2.01 26.40 -0.98
C ILE A 109 1.80 25.85 0.42
N PRO A 110 1.98 24.54 0.63
CA PRO A 110 1.85 23.96 1.98
C PRO A 110 2.69 24.78 2.93
N GLY A 111 2.12 25.15 4.07
CA GLY A 111 2.89 25.88 5.08
C GLY A 111 4.20 25.17 5.34
N ARG A 112 5.25 25.92 5.65
CA ARG A 112 6.63 25.46 5.83
C ARG A 112 6.77 24.20 6.70
N LYS A 113 5.75 23.89 7.53
CA LYS A 113 5.75 22.72 8.43
C LYS A 113 5.15 21.47 7.79
N MET A 114 4.25 21.61 6.81
CA MET A 114 3.51 20.47 6.25
C MET A 114 4.39 19.60 5.35
N LEU A 115 5.20 20.21 4.52
CA LEU A 115 6.06 19.47 3.58
C LEU A 115 7.14 18.64 4.27
N PRO A 116 7.90 19.16 5.26
CA PRO A 116 8.84 18.34 6.05
C PRO A 116 8.14 17.17 6.74
N LEU A 117 6.94 17.41 7.31
CA LEU A 117 6.18 16.37 7.99
C LEU A 117 5.72 15.27 7.02
N ALA A 118 5.29 15.64 5.82
CA ALA A 118 4.95 14.66 4.78
C ALA A 118 6.16 13.82 4.35
N LYS A 119 7.33 14.43 4.23
CA LYS A 119 8.57 13.73 3.91
C LYS A 119 9.04 12.82 5.05
N ASP A 120 8.88 13.21 6.29
CA ASP A 120 9.18 12.36 7.45
C ASP A 120 8.25 11.14 7.49
N ALA A 121 6.96 11.32 7.21
CA ALA A 121 6.00 10.23 7.12
C ALA A 121 6.35 9.26 5.97
N GLU A 122 6.77 9.77 4.81
CA GLU A 122 7.28 8.95 3.71
C GLU A 122 8.47 8.10 4.14
N TYR A 123 9.43 8.71 4.80
CA TYR A 123 10.60 8.01 5.31
C TYR A 123 10.23 6.88 6.27
N ILE A 124 9.34 7.14 7.21
CA ILE A 124 8.86 6.14 8.19
C ILE A 124 8.19 4.97 7.45
N MET A 125 7.32 5.25 6.50
CA MET A 125 6.67 4.21 5.69
C MET A 125 7.69 3.34 4.96
N LYS A 126 8.65 3.96 4.28
CA LYS A 126 9.69 3.24 3.52
C LYS A 126 10.54 2.36 4.42
N GLU A 127 10.98 2.85 5.56
CA GLU A 127 11.78 2.08 6.52
C GLU A 127 10.98 0.95 7.15
N ALA A 128 9.73 1.19 7.53
CA ALA A 128 8.86 0.16 8.07
C ALA A 128 8.61 -0.96 7.06
N MET A 129 8.30 -0.62 5.82
CA MET A 129 8.05 -1.61 4.76
C MET A 129 9.31 -2.34 4.33
N LYS A 130 10.45 -1.67 4.30
CA LYS A 130 11.75 -2.32 4.05
C LYS A 130 12.04 -3.37 5.11
N SER A 131 11.85 -3.05 6.38
CA SER A 131 12.02 -4.00 7.49
C SER A 131 11.03 -5.16 7.39
N PHE A 132 9.78 -4.87 7.08
CA PHE A 132 8.73 -5.89 6.93
C PHE A 132 9.01 -6.86 5.77
N ILE A 133 9.39 -6.34 4.61
CA ILE A 133 9.67 -7.14 3.41
C ILE A 133 10.95 -7.95 3.57
N ASN A 134 11.99 -7.38 4.18
CA ASN A 134 13.29 -8.03 4.37
C ASN A 134 13.32 -8.97 5.57
N ASN A 135 12.39 -8.81 6.49
CA ASN A 135 12.24 -9.69 7.64
C ASN A 135 11.55 -10.99 7.19
N GLU A 136 12.24 -11.73 6.32
CA GLU A 136 11.80 -13.09 6.05
C GLU A 136 11.74 -13.84 7.36
N PRO A 137 10.65 -14.57 7.63
CA PRO A 137 10.71 -15.55 8.72
C PRO A 137 11.95 -16.38 8.42
N ARG A 138 12.93 -16.26 9.29
CA ARG A 138 14.14 -17.08 9.18
C ARG A 138 13.63 -18.50 8.99
N LYS A 139 14.01 -19.10 7.88
CA LYS A 139 13.83 -20.52 7.72
C LYS A 139 14.50 -21.16 8.92
N ALA A 140 13.68 -21.41 9.91
CA ALA A 140 14.13 -22.13 11.08
C ALA A 140 14.58 -23.51 10.64
#